data_7bb268f203dbe81b85967de3f5d35d76
#
_entry.id   7bb268f203dbe81b85967de3f5d35d76
#
_cell.length_a   1.000
_cell.length_b   1.000
_cell.length_c   1.000
_cell.angle_alpha   90.00
_cell.angle_beta   90.00
_cell.angle_gamma   90.00
#
_symmetry.space_group_name_H-M   'P 1'
#
loop_
_entity.id
_entity.type
_entity.pdbx_description
1 polymer ?
#
loop_
_entity_poly.entity_id
_entity_poly.type
_entity_poly.pdbx_seq_one_letter_code
_entity_poly.pdbx_strand_id
1 'polypeptide(L)'
;MKKKLLTAVISVFCAVFLTACQCQHDWVAADCTTAKTCVNCKEVIGEPVGHIWTPATCTKAKTCSACGREEGLPESHSWEPATCTRPMRCRNCHTVSGAVAEHDWVGAVNMSGIEGRICVNCQEIEMNTDTWTPLTECEKLYASNEEAHLADIKVGNWETRAGELPDAIRFCVSGKESYKNMHYCSYKLDGRYNHLSGLLSFMDKSDKYATAKIQIYLDNKLAFESETISDLSNDQSFTLNTKGVETVRIVCSTQDAHTAYCVLSASVY
;
A
#
# COMPACT_ATOMS: atom_id res chain seq x y z
N MET A 1 -99.15 -1.31 -49.88
CA MET A 1 -98.86 -1.76 -48.46
C MET A 1 -97.43 -2.37 -48.24
N LYS A 2 -96.56 -2.52 -49.22
CA LYS A 2 -95.24 -3.12 -49.10
C LYS A 2 -94.08 -2.15 -48.70
N LYS A 3 -94.31 -0.82 -48.89
CA LYS A 3 -93.26 0.19 -48.56
C LYS A 3 -93.23 0.66 -47.10
N LYS A 4 -94.28 0.45 -46.32
CA LYS A 4 -94.28 0.86 -44.87
C LYS A 4 -93.71 -0.23 -43.95
N LEU A 5 -93.62 -1.49 -44.37
CA LEU A 5 -93.08 -2.59 -43.56
C LEU A 5 -91.59 -2.63 -43.61
N LEU A 6 -91.00 -2.14 -44.71
CA LEU A 6 -89.48 -2.20 -44.83
C LEU A 6 -88.83 -1.07 -44.02
N THR A 7 -89.51 0.06 -43.84
CA THR A 7 -88.95 1.18 -43.00
C THR A 7 -88.99 0.88 -41.52
N ALA A 8 -89.94 0.08 -41.02
CA ALA A 8 -90.05 -0.30 -39.63
C ALA A 8 -88.98 -1.34 -39.21
N VAL A 9 -88.60 -2.26 -40.13
CA VAL A 9 -87.60 -3.29 -39.88
C VAL A 9 -86.17 -2.72 -39.85
N ILE A 10 -85.87 -1.71 -40.70
CA ILE A 10 -84.54 -1.05 -40.70
C ILE A 10 -84.39 -0.17 -39.47
N SER A 11 -85.46 0.43 -38.97
CA SER A 11 -85.46 1.31 -37.79
C SER A 11 -85.22 0.51 -36.50
N VAL A 12 -85.70 -0.77 -36.41
CA VAL A 12 -85.51 -1.64 -35.28
C VAL A 12 -84.13 -2.26 -35.29
N PHE A 13 -83.56 -2.54 -36.47
CA PHE A 13 -82.23 -3.08 -36.63
C PHE A 13 -81.14 -2.03 -36.31
N CYS A 14 -81.36 -0.75 -36.57
CA CYS A 14 -80.45 0.31 -36.21
C CYS A 14 -80.44 0.65 -34.69
N ALA A 15 -81.56 0.38 -34.01
CA ALA A 15 -81.64 0.65 -32.55
C ALA A 15 -80.97 -0.41 -31.66
N VAL A 16 -80.76 -1.58 -32.21
CA VAL A 16 -80.12 -2.66 -31.44
C VAL A 16 -78.57 -2.57 -31.44
N PHE A 17 -78.03 -1.77 -32.37
CA PHE A 17 -76.56 -1.58 -32.43
C PHE A 17 -76.04 -0.39 -31.60
N LEU A 18 -76.89 0.35 -30.89
CA LEU A 18 -76.47 1.51 -30.08
C LEU A 18 -76.42 1.24 -28.56
N THR A 19 -76.57 0.01 -28.10
CA THR A 19 -76.19 -0.33 -26.73
C THR A 19 -74.74 -0.69 -26.74
N ALA A 20 -73.91 0.18 -27.26
CA ALA A 20 -72.48 0.12 -27.03
C ALA A 20 -72.23 0.20 -25.51
N CYS A 21 -71.68 -0.83 -24.98
CA CYS A 21 -71.27 -1.04 -23.64
C CYS A 21 -70.85 0.28 -22.94
N GLN A 22 -71.68 0.81 -22.06
CA GLN A 22 -71.30 1.92 -21.18
C GLN A 22 -70.41 1.38 -20.12
N CYS A 23 -69.20 0.95 -20.53
CA CYS A 23 -68.17 0.59 -19.59
C CYS A 23 -67.63 1.87 -18.94
N GLN A 24 -67.82 1.99 -17.63
CA GLN A 24 -67.06 2.96 -16.87
C GLN A 24 -65.61 2.46 -16.82
N HIS A 25 -64.79 3.02 -17.75
CA HIS A 25 -63.44 2.56 -17.92
C HIS A 25 -62.61 2.93 -16.71
N ASP A 26 -62.01 1.91 -16.09
CA ASP A 26 -60.93 2.02 -15.11
C ASP A 26 -59.64 1.57 -15.79
N TRP A 27 -58.76 2.53 -16.06
CA TRP A 27 -57.58 2.32 -16.88
C TRP A 27 -56.33 2.05 -16.05
N VAL A 28 -55.71 0.90 -16.28
CA VAL A 28 -54.32 0.64 -15.89
C VAL A 28 -53.41 1.28 -16.93
N ALA A 29 -52.43 2.05 -16.46
CA ALA A 29 -51.48 2.69 -17.34
C ALA A 29 -50.64 1.64 -18.10
N ALA A 30 -50.20 1.98 -19.31
CA ALA A 30 -49.27 1.13 -20.07
C ALA A 30 -47.96 0.97 -19.32
N ASP A 31 -47.44 -0.25 -19.38
CA ASP A 31 -46.10 -0.58 -18.89
C ASP A 31 -45.15 -0.95 -20.05
N CYS A 32 -43.99 -1.53 -19.76
CA CYS A 32 -43.02 -1.88 -20.80
C CYS A 32 -43.50 -2.94 -21.80
N THR A 33 -44.48 -3.77 -21.43
CA THR A 33 -44.93 -4.93 -22.20
C THR A 33 -46.42 -4.92 -22.51
N THR A 34 -47.20 -4.14 -21.76
CA THR A 34 -48.64 -4.10 -21.83
C THR A 34 -49.12 -2.70 -22.17
N ALA A 35 -49.98 -2.59 -23.15
CA ALA A 35 -50.65 -1.33 -23.49
C ALA A 35 -51.67 -0.95 -22.39
N LYS A 36 -52.10 0.33 -22.40
CA LYS A 36 -53.13 0.83 -21.47
C LYS A 36 -54.41 0.00 -21.61
N THR A 37 -54.81 -0.66 -20.54
CA THR A 37 -55.88 -1.67 -20.54
C THR A 37 -56.95 -1.31 -19.52
N CYS A 38 -58.24 -1.38 -19.92
CA CYS A 38 -59.35 -1.22 -19.00
C CYS A 38 -59.49 -2.47 -18.12
N VAL A 39 -59.56 -2.30 -16.80
CA VAL A 39 -59.77 -3.39 -15.84
C VAL A 39 -61.13 -4.07 -16.05
N ASN A 40 -62.16 -3.30 -16.39
CA ASN A 40 -63.54 -3.77 -16.47
C ASN A 40 -63.84 -4.52 -17.77
N CYS A 41 -63.58 -3.89 -18.93
CA CYS A 41 -63.97 -4.44 -20.25
C CYS A 41 -62.78 -5.03 -21.04
N LYS A 42 -61.57 -4.91 -20.55
CA LYS A 42 -60.34 -5.37 -21.22
C LYS A 42 -60.02 -4.65 -22.53
N GLU A 43 -60.70 -3.54 -22.79
CA GLU A 43 -60.34 -2.70 -23.94
C GLU A 43 -58.91 -2.21 -23.80
N VAL A 44 -58.18 -2.21 -24.90
CA VAL A 44 -56.77 -1.83 -24.99
C VAL A 44 -56.64 -0.58 -25.84
N ILE A 45 -55.91 0.41 -25.36
CA ILE A 45 -55.68 1.67 -26.09
C ILE A 45 -54.16 1.92 -26.18
N GLY A 46 -53.69 2.24 -27.37
CA GLY A 46 -52.29 2.53 -27.66
C GLY A 46 -51.43 1.28 -27.68
N GLU A 47 -50.13 1.47 -27.46
CA GLU A 47 -49.15 0.42 -27.44
C GLU A 47 -48.37 0.37 -26.09
N PRO A 48 -47.69 -0.74 -25.76
CA PRO A 48 -46.80 -0.75 -24.63
C PRO A 48 -45.76 0.37 -24.71
N VAL A 49 -45.33 0.89 -23.59
CA VAL A 49 -44.31 1.96 -23.51
C VAL A 49 -42.97 1.50 -24.08
N GLY A 50 -42.76 0.18 -24.08
CA GLY A 50 -41.47 -0.40 -24.42
C GLY A 50 -40.44 -0.32 -23.28
N HIS A 51 -39.26 -0.86 -23.54
CA HIS A 51 -38.18 -0.86 -22.55
C HIS A 51 -37.26 0.34 -22.75
N ILE A 52 -36.95 1.05 -21.64
CA ILE A 52 -35.93 2.10 -21.59
C ILE A 52 -34.68 1.48 -21.05
N TRP A 53 -33.74 1.17 -21.95
CA TRP A 53 -32.54 0.42 -21.60
C TRP A 53 -31.43 1.30 -21.06
N THR A 54 -30.91 0.95 -19.89
CA THR A 54 -29.57 1.35 -19.42
C THR A 54 -28.54 0.43 -20.06
N PRO A 55 -27.49 0.95 -20.70
CA PRO A 55 -26.46 0.14 -21.32
C PRO A 55 -25.82 -0.90 -20.36
N ALA A 56 -25.36 -2.02 -20.93
CA ALA A 56 -24.58 -2.98 -20.18
C ALA A 56 -23.28 -2.37 -19.66
N THR A 57 -22.79 -2.91 -18.56
CA THR A 57 -21.46 -2.63 -18.01
C THR A 57 -20.70 -3.94 -17.93
N CYS A 58 -19.42 -3.90 -17.60
CA CYS A 58 -18.64 -5.14 -17.42
C CYS A 58 -19.03 -5.96 -16.16
N THR A 59 -19.97 -5.47 -15.36
CA THR A 59 -20.48 -6.17 -14.16
C THR A 59 -21.95 -6.47 -14.25
N LYS A 60 -22.69 -5.87 -15.21
CA LYS A 60 -24.15 -6.00 -15.32
C LYS A 60 -24.60 -5.95 -16.78
N ALA A 61 -25.55 -6.83 -17.13
CA ALA A 61 -26.22 -6.82 -18.42
C ALA A 61 -27.06 -5.54 -18.59
N LYS A 62 -27.44 -5.25 -19.84
CA LYS A 62 -28.38 -4.16 -20.18
C LYS A 62 -29.68 -4.34 -19.38
N THR A 63 -30.09 -3.31 -18.66
CA THR A 63 -31.23 -3.37 -17.74
C THR A 63 -32.25 -2.30 -18.06
N CYS A 64 -33.54 -2.67 -18.14
CA CYS A 64 -34.62 -1.69 -18.27
C CYS A 64 -34.78 -0.89 -16.98
N SER A 65 -34.71 0.44 -17.08
CA SER A 65 -34.84 1.33 -15.91
C SER A 65 -36.24 1.33 -15.29
N ALA A 66 -37.29 0.96 -16.08
CA ALA A 66 -38.67 0.98 -15.65
C ALA A 66 -39.11 -0.36 -14.98
N CYS A 67 -38.74 -1.51 -15.53
CA CYS A 67 -39.21 -2.80 -15.06
C CYS A 67 -38.10 -3.73 -14.51
N GLY A 68 -36.84 -3.34 -14.60
CA GLY A 68 -35.73 -4.12 -14.11
C GLY A 68 -35.35 -5.33 -14.98
N ARG A 69 -36.01 -5.57 -16.13
CA ARG A 69 -35.67 -6.67 -17.02
C ARG A 69 -34.24 -6.53 -17.52
N GLU A 70 -33.51 -7.62 -17.48
CA GLU A 70 -32.18 -7.69 -18.04
C GLU A 70 -32.19 -8.36 -19.41
N GLU A 71 -31.29 -7.95 -20.31
CA GLU A 71 -31.15 -8.51 -21.64
C GLU A 71 -29.68 -8.51 -22.06
N GLY A 72 -29.25 -9.65 -22.62
CA GLY A 72 -27.88 -9.87 -23.07
C GLY A 72 -26.95 -10.31 -21.93
N LEU A 73 -25.66 -10.09 -22.12
CA LEU A 73 -24.60 -10.38 -21.15
C LEU A 73 -23.90 -9.08 -20.74
N PRO A 74 -23.24 -9.05 -19.60
CA PRO A 74 -22.32 -7.99 -19.27
C PRO A 74 -21.26 -7.80 -20.36
N GLU A 75 -20.74 -6.58 -20.52
CA GLU A 75 -19.63 -6.31 -21.42
C GLU A 75 -18.34 -6.97 -20.91
N SER A 76 -17.42 -7.21 -21.82
CA SER A 76 -16.09 -7.70 -21.45
C SER A 76 -15.33 -6.64 -20.65
N HIS A 77 -14.52 -7.11 -19.69
CA HIS A 77 -13.62 -6.22 -18.97
C HIS A 77 -12.53 -5.65 -19.87
N SER A 78 -12.30 -4.36 -19.77
CA SER A 78 -11.15 -3.68 -20.38
C SER A 78 -9.99 -3.69 -19.39
N TRP A 79 -9.10 -4.67 -19.51
CA TRP A 79 -8.00 -4.87 -18.58
C TRP A 79 -6.81 -3.95 -18.85
N GLU A 80 -6.31 -3.29 -17.80
CA GLU A 80 -4.95 -2.81 -17.75
C GLU A 80 -4.03 -3.95 -17.37
N PRO A 81 -2.89 -4.14 -18.06
CA PRO A 81 -1.94 -5.20 -17.73
C PRO A 81 -1.46 -5.13 -16.28
N ALA A 82 -1.14 -6.29 -15.71
CA ALA A 82 -0.43 -6.36 -14.44
C ALA A 82 0.95 -5.71 -14.55
N THR A 83 1.39 -5.07 -13.47
CA THR A 83 2.77 -4.63 -13.27
C THR A 83 3.38 -5.43 -12.13
N CYS A 84 4.66 -5.32 -11.89
CA CYS A 84 5.32 -5.97 -10.76
C CYS A 84 4.87 -5.45 -9.38
N THR A 85 4.15 -4.32 -9.34
CA THR A 85 3.60 -3.74 -8.10
C THR A 85 2.08 -3.84 -8.00
N ARG A 86 1.41 -4.27 -9.08
CA ARG A 86 -0.05 -4.25 -9.14
C ARG A 86 -0.58 -5.34 -10.10
N PRO A 87 -1.60 -6.12 -9.72
CA PRO A 87 -2.27 -7.08 -10.62
C PRO A 87 -3.08 -6.36 -11.72
N MET A 88 -3.60 -7.12 -12.68
CA MET A 88 -4.52 -6.58 -13.70
C MET A 88 -5.72 -5.91 -13.05
N ARG A 89 -6.14 -4.78 -13.62
CA ARG A 89 -7.29 -4.02 -13.15
C ARG A 89 -8.18 -3.61 -14.32
N CYS A 90 -9.48 -3.80 -14.18
CA CYS A 90 -10.43 -3.31 -15.18
C CYS A 90 -10.52 -1.78 -15.10
N ARG A 91 -10.37 -1.10 -16.25
CA ARG A 91 -10.49 0.37 -16.37
C ARG A 91 -11.86 0.90 -15.98
N ASN A 92 -12.91 0.11 -16.25
CA ASN A 92 -14.27 0.56 -16.09
C ASN A 92 -14.84 0.29 -14.69
N CYS A 93 -14.67 -0.93 -14.15
CA CYS A 93 -15.26 -1.32 -12.87
C CYS A 93 -14.23 -1.49 -11.76
N HIS A 94 -12.94 -1.31 -12.05
CA HIS A 94 -11.82 -1.43 -11.11
C HIS A 94 -11.64 -2.81 -10.46
N THR A 95 -12.38 -3.82 -10.91
CA THR A 95 -12.14 -5.20 -10.48
C THR A 95 -10.71 -5.60 -10.77
N VAL A 96 -10.09 -6.29 -9.81
CA VAL A 96 -8.72 -6.80 -9.89
C VAL A 96 -8.75 -8.27 -10.25
N SER A 97 -7.82 -8.74 -11.07
CA SER A 97 -7.71 -10.14 -11.49
C SER A 97 -6.25 -10.56 -11.67
N GLY A 98 -5.97 -11.81 -11.29
CA GLY A 98 -4.63 -12.41 -11.43
C GLY A 98 -3.65 -11.94 -10.34
N ALA A 99 -2.39 -12.29 -10.52
CA ALA A 99 -1.26 -11.87 -9.68
C ALA A 99 -0.55 -10.66 -10.28
N VAL A 100 0.36 -10.06 -9.53
CA VAL A 100 1.32 -9.09 -10.06
C VAL A 100 2.23 -9.76 -11.09
N ALA A 101 2.78 -9.00 -12.01
CA ALA A 101 3.80 -9.50 -12.91
C ALA A 101 5.13 -9.71 -12.17
N GLU A 102 5.98 -10.54 -12.71
CA GLU A 102 7.34 -10.68 -12.19
C GLU A 102 8.15 -9.40 -12.39
N HIS A 103 9.14 -9.19 -11.53
CA HIS A 103 10.09 -8.09 -11.69
C HIS A 103 11.02 -8.38 -12.86
N ASP A 104 11.25 -7.38 -13.68
CA ASP A 104 12.27 -7.41 -14.74
C ASP A 104 13.59 -6.88 -14.17
N TRP A 105 14.41 -7.81 -13.68
CA TRP A 105 15.63 -7.50 -12.98
C TRP A 105 16.82 -7.30 -13.93
N VAL A 106 17.56 -6.22 -13.74
CA VAL A 106 18.87 -6.01 -14.34
C VAL A 106 19.92 -5.91 -13.24
N GLY A 107 21.12 -6.39 -13.55
CA GLY A 107 22.26 -6.28 -12.64
C GLY A 107 22.55 -4.81 -12.34
N ALA A 108 22.83 -4.52 -11.08
CA ALA A 108 23.20 -3.19 -10.60
C ALA A 108 24.38 -3.31 -9.63
N VAL A 109 25.23 -2.30 -9.62
CA VAL A 109 26.33 -2.17 -8.65
C VAL A 109 26.16 -0.80 -8.02
N ASN A 110 26.07 -0.73 -6.69
CA ASN A 110 25.99 0.57 -6.03
C ASN A 110 27.35 1.29 -6.01
N MET A 111 27.37 2.54 -5.53
CA MET A 111 28.60 3.34 -5.47
C MET A 111 29.69 2.74 -4.56
N SER A 112 29.33 1.77 -3.71
CA SER A 112 30.25 1.03 -2.85
C SER A 112 30.74 -0.27 -3.46
N GLY A 113 30.39 -0.59 -4.71
CA GLY A 113 30.78 -1.81 -5.40
C GLY A 113 29.99 -3.06 -5.03
N ILE A 114 28.87 -2.91 -4.31
CA ILE A 114 28.01 -4.04 -3.97
C ILE A 114 27.17 -4.40 -5.18
N GLU A 115 27.23 -5.67 -5.56
CA GLU A 115 26.37 -6.23 -6.60
C GLU A 115 24.96 -6.43 -6.09
N GLY A 116 24.01 -6.21 -6.97
CA GLY A 116 22.60 -6.37 -6.70
C GLY A 116 21.82 -6.40 -7.99
N ARG A 117 20.52 -6.21 -7.91
CA ARG A 117 19.65 -6.07 -9.07
C ARG A 117 18.60 -4.99 -8.83
N ILE A 118 18.23 -4.31 -9.89
CA ILE A 118 17.18 -3.27 -9.89
C ILE A 118 16.10 -3.67 -10.88
N CYS A 119 14.85 -3.56 -10.48
CA CYS A 119 13.73 -3.75 -11.39
C CYS A 119 13.59 -2.53 -12.31
N VAL A 120 13.66 -2.73 -13.63
CA VAL A 120 13.55 -1.63 -14.61
C VAL A 120 12.17 -0.96 -14.60
N ASN A 121 11.14 -1.66 -14.14
CA ASN A 121 9.77 -1.16 -14.16
C ASN A 121 9.37 -0.37 -12.91
N CYS A 122 9.73 -0.86 -11.72
CA CYS A 122 9.34 -0.24 -10.44
C CYS A 122 10.50 0.39 -9.66
N GLN A 123 11.74 0.23 -10.13
CA GLN A 123 12.96 0.71 -9.49
C GLN A 123 13.25 0.05 -8.11
N GLU A 124 12.57 -1.04 -7.79
CA GLU A 124 12.91 -1.81 -6.58
C GLU A 124 14.32 -2.35 -6.70
N ILE A 125 15.07 -2.23 -5.62
CA ILE A 125 16.48 -2.64 -5.56
C ILE A 125 16.60 -3.83 -4.62
N GLU A 126 17.23 -4.89 -5.09
CA GLU A 126 17.62 -6.05 -4.28
C GLU A 126 19.13 -6.18 -4.32
N MET A 127 19.76 -5.96 -3.16
CA MET A 127 21.22 -6.06 -3.03
C MET A 127 21.59 -7.48 -2.62
N ASN A 128 22.72 -7.96 -3.12
CA ASN A 128 23.26 -9.24 -2.69
C ASN A 128 23.88 -9.09 -1.28
N THR A 129 23.11 -9.48 -0.27
CA THR A 129 23.49 -9.39 1.14
C THR A 129 24.07 -10.70 1.69
N ASP A 130 24.19 -11.75 0.89
CA ASP A 130 24.66 -13.08 1.34
C ASP A 130 26.09 -13.07 1.88
N THR A 131 26.84 -12.01 1.61
CA THR A 131 28.21 -11.81 2.10
C THR A 131 28.30 -10.84 3.28
N TRP A 132 27.18 -10.33 3.75
CA TRP A 132 27.16 -9.36 4.83
C TRP A 132 27.23 -10.04 6.18
N THR A 133 28.19 -9.64 6.99
CA THR A 133 28.35 -10.10 8.36
C THR A 133 27.96 -8.95 9.30
N PRO A 134 26.98 -9.14 10.21
CA PRO A 134 26.70 -8.15 11.24
C PRO A 134 27.98 -7.76 11.97
N LEU A 135 28.22 -6.47 12.17
CA LEU A 135 29.43 -6.01 12.88
C LEU A 135 29.54 -6.63 14.28
N THR A 136 28.40 -6.94 14.88
CA THR A 136 28.29 -7.56 16.21
C THR A 136 28.78 -9.01 16.27
N GLU A 137 28.94 -9.68 15.12
CA GLU A 137 29.53 -11.00 14.98
C GLU A 137 31.08 -10.95 14.83
N CYS A 138 31.64 -9.77 14.54
CA CYS A 138 33.09 -9.58 14.56
C CYS A 138 33.63 -9.67 15.98
N GLU A 139 34.91 -10.01 16.10
CA GLU A 139 35.60 -10.07 17.41
C GLU A 139 35.51 -8.70 18.11
N LYS A 140 34.81 -8.67 19.25
CA LYS A 140 34.71 -7.48 20.08
C LYS A 140 36.01 -7.30 20.87
N LEU A 141 36.70 -6.21 20.67
CA LEU A 141 37.93 -5.87 21.37
C LEU A 141 37.67 -5.19 22.71
N TYR A 142 36.70 -4.26 22.75
CA TYR A 142 36.41 -3.49 23.94
C TYR A 142 35.02 -2.86 23.86
N ALA A 143 34.38 -2.69 25.02
CA ALA A 143 33.22 -1.78 25.20
C ALA A 143 33.33 -1.06 26.53
N SER A 144 33.04 0.25 26.55
CA SER A 144 32.99 1.02 27.79
C SER A 144 31.85 0.55 28.68
N ASN A 145 32.08 0.37 29.99
CA ASN A 145 31.09 0.00 31.01
C ASN A 145 30.48 -1.40 30.93
N GLU A 146 31.27 -2.44 30.63
CA GLU A 146 30.81 -3.82 30.80
C GLU A 146 30.51 -4.18 32.27
N GLU A 147 31.08 -3.46 33.24
CA GLU A 147 30.96 -3.73 34.68
C GLU A 147 29.88 -2.91 35.40
N ALA A 148 29.22 -1.97 34.74
CA ALA A 148 28.21 -1.12 35.39
C ALA A 148 26.82 -1.76 35.39
N HIS A 149 26.08 -1.62 36.50
CA HIS A 149 24.71 -2.15 36.67
C HIS A 149 23.66 -1.66 35.65
N LEU A 150 23.99 -0.64 34.88
CA LEU A 150 23.22 -0.18 33.72
C LEU A 150 24.09 -0.38 32.49
N ALA A 151 23.91 -1.50 31.77
CA ALA A 151 24.67 -1.78 30.57
C ALA A 151 24.32 -0.71 29.50
N ASP A 152 25.21 0.25 29.35
CA ASP A 152 25.05 1.42 28.49
C ASP A 152 25.25 1.08 27.01
N ILE A 153 25.89 -0.08 26.74
CA ILE A 153 26.02 -0.67 25.41
C ILE A 153 25.46 -2.09 25.45
N LYS A 154 24.49 -2.36 24.60
CA LYS A 154 23.90 -3.72 24.46
C LYS A 154 23.75 -4.08 23.00
N VAL A 155 24.02 -5.33 22.68
CA VAL A 155 23.73 -5.94 21.39
C VAL A 155 22.40 -6.69 21.48
N GLY A 156 21.57 -6.61 20.44
CA GLY A 156 20.29 -7.31 20.37
C GLY A 156 19.38 -6.75 19.31
N ASN A 157 18.13 -7.15 19.34
CA ASN A 157 17.09 -6.63 18.46
C ASN A 157 16.38 -5.45 19.15
N TRP A 158 16.26 -4.34 18.44
CA TRP A 158 15.73 -3.10 19.02
C TRP A 158 14.65 -2.49 18.16
N GLU A 159 13.53 -2.22 18.78
CA GLU A 159 12.47 -1.41 18.17
C GLU A 159 12.91 0.07 18.11
N THR A 160 12.90 0.61 16.91
CA THR A 160 13.25 2.00 16.63
C THR A 160 12.21 2.61 15.69
N ARG A 161 12.34 3.87 15.35
CA ARG A 161 11.50 4.52 14.32
C ARG A 161 11.70 3.92 12.92
N ALA A 162 12.86 3.36 12.64
CA ALA A 162 13.14 2.63 11.40
C ALA A 162 12.48 1.22 11.37
N GLY A 163 11.80 0.81 12.46
CA GLY A 163 11.32 -0.54 12.69
C GLY A 163 12.26 -1.33 13.58
N GLU A 164 12.09 -2.67 13.60
CA GLU A 164 12.98 -3.56 14.33
C GLU A 164 14.34 -3.66 13.62
N LEU A 165 15.41 -3.35 14.34
CA LEU A 165 16.79 -3.50 13.88
C LEU A 165 17.41 -4.69 14.59
N PRO A 166 17.62 -5.83 13.88
CA PRO A 166 18.25 -7.03 14.43
C PRO A 166 19.76 -6.83 14.59
N ASP A 167 20.35 -7.61 15.51
CA ASP A 167 21.78 -7.67 15.75
C ASP A 167 22.48 -6.31 15.87
N ALA A 168 21.75 -5.33 16.39
CA ALA A 168 22.18 -3.95 16.44
C ALA A 168 22.76 -3.57 17.80
N ILE A 169 23.63 -2.56 17.80
CA ILE A 169 24.28 -2.00 18.98
C ILE A 169 23.45 -0.84 19.50
N ARG A 170 22.93 -0.96 20.70
CA ARG A 170 22.26 0.14 21.40
C ARG A 170 23.22 0.82 22.36
N PHE A 171 23.32 2.13 22.25
CA PHE A 171 23.99 3.01 23.19
C PHE A 171 22.97 3.75 24.07
N CYS A 172 23.28 3.89 25.36
CA CYS A 172 22.56 4.75 26.29
C CYS A 172 23.52 5.81 26.80
N VAL A 173 23.33 7.06 26.45
CA VAL A 173 24.18 8.18 26.85
C VAL A 173 23.36 9.26 27.58
N SER A 174 23.95 9.90 28.59
CA SER A 174 23.29 11.01 29.32
C SER A 174 24.35 11.92 29.93
N GLY A 175 24.13 13.21 29.89
CA GLY A 175 24.97 14.20 30.56
C GLY A 175 24.66 14.38 32.06
N LYS A 176 23.75 13.56 32.64
CA LYS A 176 23.51 13.58 34.10
C LYS A 176 24.74 13.07 34.83
N GLU A 177 25.04 13.64 36.02
CA GLU A 177 26.23 13.30 36.82
C GLU A 177 26.35 11.78 37.11
N SER A 178 25.23 11.07 37.21
CA SER A 178 25.20 9.60 37.46
C SER A 178 25.47 8.76 36.26
N TYR A 179 25.59 9.34 35.06
CA TYR A 179 25.81 8.62 33.80
C TYR A 179 27.04 9.17 33.08
N LYS A 180 27.62 8.34 32.21
CA LYS A 180 28.65 8.84 31.30
C LYS A 180 28.00 9.46 30.06
N ASN A 181 28.50 10.60 29.67
CA ASN A 181 28.08 11.31 28.47
C ASN A 181 28.65 10.76 27.17
N MET A 182 29.51 9.74 27.27
CA MET A 182 30.15 9.11 26.13
C MET A 182 30.41 7.61 26.38
N HIS A 183 30.03 6.79 25.42
CA HIS A 183 30.30 5.36 25.40
C HIS A 183 30.90 4.97 24.07
N TYR A 184 31.75 3.93 24.07
CA TYR A 184 32.33 3.41 22.85
C TYR A 184 32.52 1.90 22.91
N CYS A 185 32.50 1.27 21.73
CA CYS A 185 32.88 -0.11 21.53
C CYS A 185 33.84 -0.24 20.33
N SER A 186 34.61 -1.28 20.30
CA SER A 186 35.54 -1.54 19.22
C SER A 186 35.47 -2.98 18.78
N TYR A 187 35.62 -3.20 17.50
CA TYR A 187 35.60 -4.50 16.85
C TYR A 187 36.82 -4.65 15.96
N LYS A 188 37.26 -5.89 15.81
CA LYS A 188 38.37 -6.25 14.96
C LYS A 188 37.86 -6.61 13.58
N LEU A 189 38.45 -6.04 12.55
CA LEU A 189 38.15 -6.33 11.16
C LEU A 189 39.20 -7.15 10.43
N ASP A 190 40.45 -7.14 10.94
CA ASP A 190 41.60 -7.90 10.41
C ASP A 190 41.86 -7.63 8.91
N GLY A 191 41.53 -6.46 8.42
CA GLY A 191 41.68 -6.14 6.99
C GLY A 191 40.84 -7.00 6.04
N ARG A 192 39.91 -7.79 6.55
CA ARG A 192 39.14 -8.80 5.78
C ARG A 192 37.98 -8.23 4.97
N TYR A 193 37.51 -7.06 5.33
CA TYR A 193 36.30 -6.46 4.76
C TYR A 193 36.62 -5.21 3.96
N ASN A 194 35.90 -5.01 2.88
CA ASN A 194 36.08 -3.84 2.02
C ASN A 194 35.19 -2.66 2.43
N HIS A 195 34.06 -2.95 3.04
CA HIS A 195 33.07 -1.93 3.40
C HIS A 195 32.46 -2.19 4.77
N LEU A 196 32.06 -1.11 5.43
CA LEU A 196 31.20 -1.07 6.62
C LEU A 196 30.00 -0.17 6.29
N SER A 197 28.82 -0.73 6.26
CA SER A 197 27.58 0.02 6.08
C SER A 197 26.69 -0.09 7.30
N GLY A 198 25.88 0.94 7.55
CA GLY A 198 24.96 0.88 8.68
C GLY A 198 23.87 1.94 8.64
N LEU A 199 22.92 1.75 9.55
CA LEU A 199 21.80 2.62 9.84
C LEU A 199 21.83 3.06 11.29
N LEU A 200 21.74 4.36 11.51
CA LEU A 200 21.61 5.00 12.83
C LEU A 200 20.16 5.39 13.04
N SER A 201 19.58 4.98 14.14
CA SER A 201 18.22 5.31 14.53
C SER A 201 18.12 5.70 16.01
N PHE A 202 17.03 6.39 16.34
CA PHE A 202 16.74 6.84 17.71
C PHE A 202 15.57 6.04 18.28
N MET A 203 15.63 5.70 19.58
CA MET A 203 14.53 4.97 20.23
C MET A 203 13.52 5.91 20.85
N ASP A 204 12.24 5.61 20.70
CA ASP A 204 11.13 6.42 21.28
C ASP A 204 11.15 6.52 22.81
N LYS A 205 11.84 5.59 23.49
CA LYS A 205 12.02 5.61 24.94
C LYS A 205 13.07 6.60 25.44
N SER A 206 13.75 7.32 24.56
CA SER A 206 14.66 8.40 24.94
C SER A 206 13.92 9.54 25.64
N ASP A 207 14.62 10.27 26.50
CA ASP A 207 14.02 11.47 27.09
C ASP A 207 13.66 12.46 25.99
N LYS A 208 12.57 13.22 26.18
CA LYS A 208 12.20 14.30 25.28
C LYS A 208 13.34 15.34 25.22
N TYR A 209 13.66 15.76 24.00
CA TYR A 209 14.79 16.67 23.70
C TYR A 209 16.18 16.05 23.88
N ALA A 210 16.28 14.76 24.17
CA ALA A 210 17.58 14.11 24.20
C ALA A 210 18.25 14.17 22.83
N THR A 211 19.55 14.41 22.84
CA THR A 211 20.38 14.40 21.62
C THR A 211 21.58 13.51 21.78
N ALA A 212 22.10 13.00 20.68
CA ALA A 212 23.35 12.28 20.66
C ALA A 212 24.08 12.45 19.31
N LYS A 213 25.35 12.08 19.29
CA LYS A 213 26.16 11.94 18.08
C LYS A 213 26.87 10.60 18.07
N ILE A 214 26.98 10.05 16.89
CA ILE A 214 27.79 8.84 16.63
C ILE A 214 29.00 9.23 15.79
N GLN A 215 30.16 8.78 16.23
CA GLN A 215 31.42 8.88 15.49
C GLN A 215 31.99 7.50 15.24
N ILE A 216 32.48 7.23 14.04
CA ILE A 216 33.10 5.98 13.67
C ILE A 216 34.56 6.25 13.28
N TYR A 217 35.46 5.54 13.92
CA TYR A 217 36.88 5.61 13.67
C TYR A 217 37.35 4.31 13.05
N LEU A 218 38.12 4.40 11.98
CA LEU A 218 38.82 3.30 11.33
C LEU A 218 40.33 3.46 11.64
N ASP A 219 40.93 2.47 12.29
CA ASP A 219 42.33 2.51 12.77
C ASP A 219 42.68 3.82 13.48
N ASN A 220 41.79 4.25 14.40
CA ASN A 220 41.88 5.49 15.17
C ASN A 220 41.71 6.81 14.35
N LYS A 221 41.40 6.76 13.06
CA LYS A 221 41.11 7.94 12.27
C LYS A 221 39.59 8.12 12.15
N LEU A 222 39.08 9.32 12.41
CA LEU A 222 37.66 9.63 12.22
C LEU A 222 37.30 9.45 10.73
N ALA A 223 36.36 8.54 10.48
CA ALA A 223 35.87 8.21 9.15
C ALA A 223 34.42 8.68 8.91
N PHE A 224 33.64 8.78 9.99
CA PHE A 224 32.25 9.24 9.93
C PHE A 224 31.87 9.96 11.21
N GLU A 225 31.10 11.04 11.09
CA GLU A 225 30.40 11.70 12.17
C GLU A 225 28.96 11.92 11.74
N SER A 226 28.01 11.48 12.56
CA SER A 226 26.58 11.72 12.29
C SER A 226 26.22 13.19 12.47
N GLU A 227 25.14 13.60 11.82
CA GLU A 227 24.39 14.76 12.31
C GLU A 227 23.88 14.50 13.72
N THR A 228 23.35 15.53 14.38
CA THR A 228 22.72 15.34 15.69
C THR A 228 21.52 14.44 15.57
N ILE A 229 21.53 13.36 16.34
CA ILE A 229 20.45 12.37 16.41
C ILE A 229 19.53 12.77 17.57
N SER A 230 18.22 12.85 17.33
CA SER A 230 17.19 13.23 18.30
C SER A 230 15.84 12.61 17.93
N ASP A 231 14.83 12.85 18.75
CA ASP A 231 13.44 12.47 18.47
C ASP A 231 12.85 13.14 17.20
N LEU A 232 13.47 14.24 16.75
CA LEU A 232 13.04 14.99 15.56
C LEU A 232 13.92 14.73 14.32
N SER A 233 15.07 14.06 14.46
CA SER A 233 15.96 13.79 13.33
C SER A 233 15.49 12.59 12.51
N ASN A 234 15.83 12.56 11.23
CA ASN A 234 15.68 11.36 10.41
C ASN A 234 16.74 10.32 10.78
N ASP A 235 16.45 9.06 10.45
CA ASP A 235 17.46 8.01 10.50
C ASP A 235 18.58 8.32 9.50
N GLN A 236 19.81 7.94 9.82
CA GLN A 236 20.98 8.26 9.01
C GLN A 236 21.68 6.98 8.59
N SER A 237 21.92 6.82 7.29
CA SER A 237 22.71 5.70 6.76
C SER A 237 24.10 6.17 6.37
N PHE A 238 25.06 5.23 6.41
CA PHE A 238 26.43 5.47 5.96
C PHE A 238 27.02 4.23 5.29
N THR A 239 28.04 4.45 4.46
CA THR A 239 28.89 3.41 3.93
C THR A 239 30.33 3.92 3.92
N LEU A 240 31.24 3.14 4.51
CA LEU A 240 32.64 3.46 4.66
C LEU A 240 33.50 2.41 3.95
N ASN A 241 34.58 2.83 3.33
CA ASN A 241 35.60 1.93 2.79
C ASN A 241 36.48 1.42 3.94
N THR A 242 36.52 0.10 4.14
CA THR A 242 37.29 -0.56 5.19
C THR A 242 38.41 -1.44 4.66
N LYS A 243 38.76 -1.31 3.38
CA LYS A 243 39.83 -2.10 2.77
C LYS A 243 41.16 -1.94 3.52
N GLY A 244 41.65 -3.04 4.09
CA GLY A 244 42.89 -3.07 4.88
C GLY A 244 42.80 -2.47 6.28
N VAL A 245 41.60 -2.17 6.76
CA VAL A 245 41.33 -1.64 8.10
C VAL A 245 41.38 -2.78 9.11
N GLU A 246 42.17 -2.63 10.17
CA GLU A 246 42.32 -3.63 11.24
C GLU A 246 41.21 -3.51 12.29
N THR A 247 40.82 -2.28 12.62
CA THR A 247 39.90 -2.04 13.73
C THR A 247 38.86 -0.94 13.40
N VAL A 248 37.64 -1.13 13.89
CA VAL A 248 36.61 -0.10 13.93
C VAL A 248 36.27 0.25 15.38
N ARG A 249 36.19 1.53 15.71
CA ARG A 249 35.69 2.03 16.99
C ARG A 249 34.49 2.94 16.75
N ILE A 250 33.43 2.66 17.48
CA ILE A 250 32.19 3.43 17.45
C ILE A 250 32.05 4.15 18.77
N VAL A 251 31.82 5.45 18.71
CA VAL A 251 31.66 6.33 19.87
C VAL A 251 30.27 6.95 19.78
N CYS A 252 29.50 6.81 20.84
CA CYS A 252 28.24 7.55 21.01
C CYS A 252 28.41 8.56 22.16
N SER A 253 28.05 9.79 21.94
CA SER A 253 28.20 10.87 22.93
C SER A 253 26.99 11.82 22.94
N THR A 254 26.77 12.46 24.11
CA THR A 254 25.83 13.56 24.26
C THR A 254 26.46 14.71 25.07
N GLN A 255 25.95 15.90 24.89
CA GLN A 255 26.32 17.08 25.68
C GLN A 255 25.16 17.60 26.55
N ASP A 256 23.97 17.05 26.39
CA ASP A 256 22.83 17.46 27.18
C ASP A 256 22.54 16.51 28.36
N ALA A 257 21.75 16.98 29.32
CA ALA A 257 21.44 16.26 30.54
C ALA A 257 20.37 15.15 30.35
N HIS A 258 19.79 15.04 29.17
CA HIS A 258 18.76 14.05 28.87
C HIS A 258 19.36 12.70 28.49
N THR A 259 18.60 11.65 28.69
CA THR A 259 19.03 10.29 28.33
C THR A 259 18.63 9.96 26.92
N ALA A 260 19.60 9.70 26.05
CA ALA A 260 19.42 9.27 24.68
C ALA A 260 19.71 7.79 24.51
N TYR A 261 18.86 7.09 23.77
CA TYR A 261 19.07 5.73 23.32
C TYR A 261 19.24 5.71 21.80
N CYS A 262 20.46 5.52 21.36
CA CYS A 262 20.81 5.42 19.94
C CYS A 262 21.06 3.97 19.56
N VAL A 263 20.62 3.57 18.40
CA VAL A 263 20.81 2.23 17.84
C VAL A 263 21.61 2.33 16.54
N LEU A 264 22.63 1.51 16.43
CA LEU A 264 23.40 1.30 15.22
C LEU A 264 23.24 -0.14 14.77
N SER A 265 22.58 -0.35 13.65
CA SER A 265 22.67 -1.61 12.89
C SER A 265 23.74 -1.43 11.84
N ALA A 266 24.76 -2.27 11.85
CA ALA A 266 25.89 -2.19 10.91
C ALA A 266 26.36 -3.57 10.49
N SER A 267 26.80 -3.69 9.24
CA SER A 267 27.35 -4.91 8.66
C SER A 267 28.62 -4.59 7.88
N VAL A 268 29.51 -5.57 7.81
CA VAL A 268 30.76 -5.55 7.03
C VAL A 268 30.67 -6.54 5.88
N TYR A 269 31.31 -6.26 4.75
CA TYR A 269 31.31 -7.11 3.54
C TYR A 269 32.50 -6.84 2.64
#